data_c30a826672847674b3972365d69d954b
#
_entry.id   c30a826672847674b3972365d69d954b
#
_cell.length_a   1.000
_cell.length_b   1.000
_cell.length_c   1.000
_cell.angle_alpha   90.00
_cell.angle_beta   90.00
_cell.angle_gamma   90.00
#
_symmetry.space_group_name_H-M   'P 1'
#
loop_
_entity.id
_entity.type
_entity.pdbx_description
1 polymer ?
#
loop_
_entity_poly.entity_id
_entity_poly.type
_entity_poly.pdbx_seq_one_letter_code
_entity_poly.pdbx_strand_id
1 'polypeptide(L)'
;MVLTSVIALSALGLVAAALLAVASKVFAVPEDPRVEKICETLPGANCGGCGYAGCEGYAVAVVNDESVSPNLCVVGGPQCAAAIGELTGKLTAEMEPLRVYRRCDKNHGKVLRRFDYQGISTCAAVAALHRGADQCTYSCLGFGDCVKVCSFDGLYLADGVAKVNSQVCTGCGSCVKACPRGVLELIPKRAKIAISCSTQDKGKAVMDVCSVGCIHCSKCVKLCPAKAISMQGDKIVIDHMACLNYEGDCDQVCAKGCPRGIIHRRHVSKSAAAPAAEAPAQENSQPAA
;
A
#
# COMPACT_ATOMS: atom_id res chain seq x y z
N MET A 1 -56.20 -5.76 -34.02
CA MET A 1 -55.19 -6.58 -33.33
C MET A 1 -53.97 -5.77 -32.98
N VAL A 2 -53.27 -5.10 -33.93
CA VAL A 2 -52.04 -4.33 -33.61
C VAL A 2 -52.29 -3.20 -32.59
N LEU A 3 -53.35 -2.43 -32.76
CA LEU A 3 -53.67 -1.31 -31.88
C LEU A 3 -53.96 -1.76 -30.43
N THR A 4 -54.66 -2.87 -30.26
CA THR A 4 -54.95 -3.45 -28.96
C THR A 4 -53.70 -3.95 -28.23
N SER A 5 -52.74 -4.55 -29.01
CA SER A 5 -51.45 -4.99 -28.44
C SER A 5 -50.57 -3.81 -28.00
N VAL A 6 -50.58 -2.73 -28.78
CA VAL A 6 -49.80 -1.50 -28.44
C VAL A 6 -50.39 -0.85 -27.19
N ILE A 7 -51.71 -0.73 -27.08
CA ILE A 7 -52.38 -0.17 -25.90
C ILE A 7 -52.09 -1.03 -24.66
N ALA A 8 -52.18 -2.35 -24.77
CA ALA A 8 -51.90 -3.24 -23.66
C ALA A 8 -50.44 -3.16 -23.17
N LEU A 9 -49.45 -3.13 -24.07
CA LEU A 9 -48.05 -2.98 -23.74
C LEU A 9 -47.76 -1.62 -23.12
N SER A 10 -48.34 -0.55 -23.67
CA SER A 10 -48.17 0.80 -23.12
C SER A 10 -48.78 0.92 -21.70
N ALA A 11 -49.96 0.33 -21.46
CA ALA A 11 -50.56 0.32 -20.15
C ALA A 11 -49.73 -0.47 -19.13
N LEU A 12 -49.21 -1.65 -19.52
CA LEU A 12 -48.30 -2.44 -18.69
C LEU A 12 -47.02 -1.68 -18.36
N GLY A 13 -46.42 -0.99 -19.35
CA GLY A 13 -45.23 -0.15 -19.15
C GLY A 13 -45.48 1.01 -18.18
N LEU A 14 -46.62 1.68 -18.28
CA LEU A 14 -47.02 2.75 -17.35
C LEU A 14 -47.21 2.24 -15.91
N VAL A 15 -47.87 1.10 -15.75
CA VAL A 15 -48.05 0.46 -14.43
C VAL A 15 -46.67 0.09 -13.83
N ALA A 16 -45.81 -0.55 -14.62
CA ALA A 16 -44.48 -0.90 -14.15
C ALA A 16 -43.64 0.33 -13.77
N ALA A 17 -43.69 1.40 -14.58
CA ALA A 17 -42.99 2.66 -14.27
C ALA A 17 -43.54 3.32 -13.00
N ALA A 18 -44.85 3.32 -12.79
CA ALA A 18 -45.48 3.84 -11.57
C ALA A 18 -45.04 3.05 -10.32
N LEU A 19 -45.06 1.71 -10.42
CA LEU A 19 -44.63 0.83 -9.32
C LEU A 19 -43.13 1.07 -8.99
N LEU A 20 -42.25 1.20 -9.98
CA LEU A 20 -40.84 1.50 -9.79
C LEU A 20 -40.63 2.88 -9.16
N ALA A 21 -41.39 3.90 -9.58
CA ALA A 21 -41.33 5.24 -9.01
C ALA A 21 -41.77 5.27 -7.54
N VAL A 22 -42.81 4.52 -7.19
CA VAL A 22 -43.28 4.36 -5.80
C VAL A 22 -42.23 3.59 -4.99
N ALA A 23 -41.73 2.47 -5.50
CA ALA A 23 -40.70 1.68 -4.86
C ALA A 23 -39.43 2.51 -4.60
N SER A 24 -38.98 3.29 -5.59
CA SER A 24 -37.83 4.19 -5.47
C SER A 24 -37.97 5.21 -4.34
N LYS A 25 -39.19 5.76 -4.13
CA LYS A 25 -39.48 6.68 -3.02
C LYS A 25 -39.58 5.98 -1.66
N VAL A 26 -40.22 4.80 -1.62
CA VAL A 26 -40.41 4.05 -0.37
C VAL A 26 -39.11 3.45 0.15
N PHE A 27 -38.23 3.00 -0.77
CA PHE A 27 -36.94 2.40 -0.42
C PHE A 27 -35.81 3.40 -0.51
N ALA A 28 -36.07 4.70 -0.74
CA ALA A 28 -35.02 5.73 -0.69
C ALA A 28 -34.40 5.78 0.71
N VAL A 29 -33.13 5.45 0.81
CA VAL A 29 -32.36 5.66 2.04
C VAL A 29 -31.90 7.11 2.04
N PRO A 30 -32.25 7.92 3.05
CA PRO A 30 -31.76 9.29 3.14
C PRO A 30 -30.23 9.27 3.34
N GLU A 31 -29.51 9.77 2.37
CA GLU A 31 -28.06 9.95 2.47
C GLU A 31 -27.75 11.27 3.16
N ASP A 32 -26.77 11.26 4.07
CA ASP A 32 -26.29 12.47 4.72
C ASP A 32 -25.54 13.34 3.67
N PRO A 33 -25.93 14.61 3.47
CA PRO A 33 -25.30 15.48 2.47
C PRO A 33 -23.79 15.70 2.70
N ARG A 34 -23.29 15.40 3.90
CA ARG A 34 -21.86 15.42 4.20
C ARG A 34 -21.10 14.31 3.46
N VAL A 35 -21.74 13.16 3.21
CA VAL A 35 -21.11 12.03 2.49
C VAL A 35 -20.73 12.46 1.07
N GLU A 36 -21.64 13.12 0.34
CA GLU A 36 -21.36 13.60 -1.02
C GLU A 36 -20.17 14.58 -1.05
N LYS A 37 -20.16 15.57 -0.14
CA LYS A 37 -19.06 16.54 -0.03
C LYS A 37 -17.72 15.88 0.31
N ILE A 38 -17.74 14.86 1.16
CA ILE A 38 -16.52 14.09 1.49
C ILE A 38 -16.06 13.28 0.28
N CYS A 39 -16.97 12.67 -0.49
CA CYS A 39 -16.63 11.96 -1.72
C CYS A 39 -15.96 12.90 -2.76
N GLU A 40 -16.43 14.12 -2.90
CA GLU A 40 -15.81 15.14 -3.76
C GLU A 40 -14.41 15.55 -3.29
N THR A 41 -14.17 15.54 -1.98
CA THR A 41 -12.87 15.87 -1.37
C THR A 41 -11.87 14.70 -1.52
N LEU A 42 -12.37 13.47 -1.57
CA LEU A 42 -11.55 12.27 -1.71
C LEU A 42 -11.00 12.14 -3.14
N PRO A 43 -9.80 11.54 -3.33
CA PRO A 43 -9.16 11.44 -4.64
C PRO A 43 -9.86 10.51 -5.65
N GLY A 44 -10.97 9.87 -5.30
CA GLY A 44 -11.76 8.99 -6.17
C GLY A 44 -11.04 7.70 -6.64
N ALA A 45 -9.85 7.43 -6.15
CA ALA A 45 -9.01 6.31 -6.62
C ALA A 45 -9.55 4.92 -6.24
N ASN A 46 -10.52 4.83 -5.34
CA ASN A 46 -11.14 3.58 -4.86
C ASN A 46 -10.15 2.45 -4.52
N CYS A 47 -8.93 2.81 -4.09
CA CYS A 47 -7.80 1.90 -3.91
C CYS A 47 -7.91 0.96 -2.70
N GLY A 48 -8.91 1.16 -1.81
CA GLY A 48 -9.09 0.37 -0.59
C GLY A 48 -7.96 0.47 0.45
N GLY A 49 -7.01 1.40 0.28
CA GLY A 49 -5.88 1.59 1.20
C GLY A 49 -6.30 1.94 2.62
N CYS A 50 -7.36 2.72 2.78
CA CYS A 50 -7.98 3.09 4.05
C CYS A 50 -8.68 1.93 4.78
N GLY A 51 -8.88 0.79 4.12
CA GLY A 51 -9.58 -0.39 4.67
C GLY A 51 -11.05 -0.50 4.31
N TYR A 52 -11.59 0.46 3.57
CA TYR A 52 -12.99 0.48 3.10
C TYR A 52 -13.10 0.09 1.62
N ALA A 53 -14.30 -0.32 1.21
CA ALA A 53 -14.61 -0.75 -0.16
C ALA A 53 -14.80 0.46 -1.10
N GLY A 54 -13.77 1.29 -1.23
CA GLY A 54 -13.78 2.50 -2.06
C GLY A 54 -13.93 3.80 -1.25
N CYS A 55 -13.90 4.92 -1.96
CA CYS A 55 -13.96 6.25 -1.37
C CYS A 55 -15.33 6.52 -0.73
N GLU A 56 -16.41 6.10 -1.38
CA GLU A 56 -17.78 6.24 -0.85
C GLU A 56 -17.97 5.47 0.46
N GLY A 57 -17.53 4.20 0.52
CA GLY A 57 -17.59 3.40 1.74
C GLY A 57 -16.84 4.05 2.92
N TYR A 58 -15.73 4.70 2.65
CA TYR A 58 -15.02 5.47 3.67
C TYR A 58 -15.78 6.76 4.05
N ALA A 59 -16.34 7.48 3.08
CA ALA A 59 -17.12 8.69 3.34
C ALA A 59 -18.33 8.41 4.23
N VAL A 60 -19.08 7.34 3.93
CA VAL A 60 -20.20 6.87 4.76
C VAL A 60 -19.74 6.51 6.17
N ALA A 61 -18.64 5.76 6.28
CA ALA A 61 -18.13 5.31 7.56
C ALA A 61 -17.66 6.49 8.44
N VAL A 62 -16.93 7.46 7.87
CA VAL A 62 -16.40 8.59 8.65
C VAL A 62 -17.48 9.56 9.12
N VAL A 63 -18.62 9.61 8.41
CA VAL A 63 -19.80 10.42 8.82
C VAL A 63 -20.58 9.73 9.94
N ASN A 64 -20.82 8.42 9.79
CA ASN A 64 -21.75 7.68 10.67
C ASN A 64 -21.08 7.11 11.92
N ASP A 65 -19.77 6.92 11.94
CA ASP A 65 -19.05 6.32 13.07
C ASP A 65 -17.98 7.29 13.59
N GLU A 66 -18.15 7.73 14.84
CA GLU A 66 -17.23 8.67 15.51
C GLU A 66 -15.82 8.07 15.70
N SER A 67 -15.69 6.76 15.76
CA SER A 67 -14.40 6.07 15.93
C SER A 67 -13.54 6.09 14.65
N VAL A 68 -14.16 6.34 13.48
CA VAL A 68 -13.45 6.39 12.20
C VAL A 68 -12.71 7.71 12.05
N SER A 69 -11.39 7.63 11.96
CA SER A 69 -10.53 8.80 11.82
C SER A 69 -10.61 9.44 10.44
N PRO A 70 -10.58 10.78 10.31
CA PRO A 70 -10.49 11.49 9.03
C PRO A 70 -9.12 11.30 8.34
N ASN A 71 -8.12 10.77 9.04
CA ASN A 71 -6.75 10.59 8.54
C ASN A 71 -6.50 9.27 7.79
N LEU A 72 -7.52 8.42 7.55
CA LEU A 72 -7.30 7.10 6.95
C LEU A 72 -6.98 7.14 5.46
N CYS A 73 -7.36 8.22 4.75
CA CYS A 73 -7.04 8.37 3.34
C CYS A 73 -5.61 8.89 3.14
N VAL A 74 -4.63 7.97 3.09
CA VAL A 74 -3.22 8.33 2.86
C VAL A 74 -2.98 8.95 1.49
N VAL A 75 -3.76 8.56 0.47
CA VAL A 75 -3.65 9.07 -0.91
C VAL A 75 -4.10 10.52 -1.00
N GLY A 76 -5.17 10.90 -0.29
CA GLY A 76 -5.66 12.27 -0.21
C GLY A 76 -4.74 13.21 0.57
N GLY A 77 -3.91 12.65 1.44
CA GLY A 77 -2.93 13.40 2.22
C GLY A 77 -3.54 14.31 3.29
N PRO A 78 -2.72 15.19 3.89
CA PRO A 78 -3.14 16.03 5.01
C PRO A 78 -4.23 17.05 4.66
N GLN A 79 -4.26 17.55 3.42
CA GLN A 79 -5.29 18.51 2.99
C GLN A 79 -6.68 17.85 2.94
N CYS A 80 -6.77 16.66 2.38
CA CYS A 80 -8.00 15.87 2.36
C CYS A 80 -8.45 15.52 3.79
N ALA A 81 -7.54 15.10 4.65
CA ALA A 81 -7.83 14.79 6.06
C ALA A 81 -8.39 16.05 6.80
N ALA A 82 -7.79 17.23 6.61
CA ALA A 82 -8.25 18.48 7.21
C ALA A 82 -9.67 18.83 6.75
N ALA A 83 -9.95 18.78 5.44
CA ALA A 83 -11.29 19.06 4.90
C ALA A 83 -12.35 18.05 5.41
N ILE A 84 -12.01 16.76 5.51
CA ILE A 84 -12.90 15.77 6.12
C ILE A 84 -13.12 16.06 7.61
N GLY A 85 -12.07 16.48 8.33
CA GLY A 85 -12.15 16.88 9.72
C GLY A 85 -13.12 18.06 9.93
N GLU A 86 -13.05 19.09 9.09
CA GLU A 86 -13.97 20.24 9.11
C GLU A 86 -15.42 19.82 8.86
N LEU A 87 -15.67 18.97 7.85
CA LEU A 87 -17.01 18.50 7.50
C LEU A 87 -17.62 17.58 8.57
N THR A 88 -16.80 16.82 9.30
CA THR A 88 -17.25 15.87 10.32
C THR A 88 -17.13 16.38 11.75
N GLY A 89 -16.44 17.51 11.96
CA GLY A 89 -16.13 18.04 13.30
C GLY A 89 -15.08 17.24 14.07
N LYS A 90 -14.32 16.36 13.38
CA LYS A 90 -13.33 15.48 14.00
C LYS A 90 -11.93 16.09 13.98
N LEU A 91 -11.15 15.80 15.03
CA LEU A 91 -9.76 16.23 15.09
C LEU A 91 -8.90 15.46 14.08
N THR A 92 -8.07 16.19 13.37
CA THR A 92 -7.09 15.64 12.44
C THR A 92 -5.71 15.57 13.10
N ALA A 93 -5.00 14.45 12.91
CA ALA A 93 -3.62 14.32 13.34
C ALA A 93 -2.66 14.67 12.19
N GLU A 94 -1.45 15.08 12.54
CA GLU A 94 -0.40 15.29 11.55
C GLU A 94 -0.07 13.95 10.85
N MET A 95 -0.07 13.96 9.52
CA MET A 95 0.18 12.77 8.71
C MET A 95 1.59 12.79 8.16
N GLU A 96 2.41 11.83 8.57
CA GLU A 96 3.72 11.61 7.95
C GLU A 96 3.55 10.95 6.58
N PRO A 97 4.02 11.57 5.50
CA PRO A 97 3.94 10.95 4.16
C PRO A 97 4.73 9.64 4.10
N LEU A 98 4.05 8.56 3.74
CA LEU A 98 4.63 7.22 3.66
C LEU A 98 4.92 6.81 2.23
N ARG A 99 5.79 5.84 2.07
CA ARG A 99 6.01 5.08 0.84
C ARG A 99 6.34 3.63 1.15
N VAL A 100 6.12 2.77 0.17
CA VAL A 100 6.49 1.37 0.27
C VAL A 100 8.01 1.20 0.13
N TYR A 101 8.55 0.30 0.91
CA TYR A 101 9.91 -0.18 0.80
C TYR A 101 9.95 -1.70 0.77
N ARG A 102 10.87 -2.27 -0.04
CA ARG A 102 11.03 -3.73 -0.15
C ARG A 102 12.18 -4.20 0.74
N ARG A 103 11.86 -5.12 1.64
CA ARG A 103 12.82 -5.74 2.56
C ARG A 103 13.41 -7.05 2.01
N CYS A 104 13.98 -7.01 0.81
CA CYS A 104 14.65 -8.14 0.21
C CYS A 104 15.58 -7.70 -0.92
N ASP A 105 16.87 -7.98 -0.81
CA ASP A 105 17.89 -7.61 -1.80
C ASP A 105 18.40 -8.82 -2.61
N LYS A 106 17.58 -9.86 -2.80
CA LYS A 106 18.01 -11.05 -3.53
C LYS A 106 18.47 -10.75 -4.98
N ASN A 107 18.09 -9.62 -5.55
CA ASN A 107 18.55 -9.16 -6.86
C ASN A 107 20.02 -8.67 -6.88
N HIS A 108 20.61 -8.39 -5.70
CA HIS A 108 22.02 -8.02 -5.54
C HIS A 108 22.89 -9.18 -5.04
N GLY A 109 22.33 -10.38 -4.92
CA GLY A 109 23.03 -11.54 -4.45
C GLY A 109 22.36 -12.85 -4.86
N LYS A 110 22.99 -13.96 -4.49
CA LYS A 110 22.48 -15.29 -4.78
C LYS A 110 21.62 -15.79 -3.64
N VAL A 111 20.41 -16.27 -3.98
CA VAL A 111 19.54 -17.03 -3.09
C VAL A 111 19.40 -18.42 -3.67
N LEU A 112 19.67 -19.46 -2.86
CA LEU A 112 19.54 -20.84 -3.32
C LEU A 112 18.08 -21.18 -3.56
N ARG A 113 17.82 -21.93 -4.64
CA ARG A 113 16.49 -22.47 -4.95
C ARG A 113 16.34 -23.89 -4.42
N ARG A 114 15.12 -24.26 -4.07
CA ARG A 114 14.71 -25.62 -3.68
C ARG A 114 14.24 -26.42 -4.91
N PHE A 115 13.47 -25.75 -5.76
CA PHE A 115 12.87 -26.34 -6.97
C PHE A 115 12.52 -25.22 -7.97
N ASP A 116 12.30 -25.61 -9.21
CA ASP A 116 11.74 -24.73 -10.23
C ASP A 116 10.21 -24.87 -10.21
N TYR A 117 9.56 -23.74 -9.96
CA TYR A 117 8.12 -23.68 -9.87
C TYR A 117 7.48 -23.64 -11.26
N GLN A 118 6.56 -24.59 -11.50
CA GLN A 118 5.68 -24.61 -12.67
C GLN A 118 4.23 -24.66 -12.18
N GLY A 119 3.47 -23.61 -12.45
CA GLY A 119 2.09 -23.49 -12.01
C GLY A 119 1.55 -22.08 -12.15
N ILE A 120 0.52 -21.74 -11.39
CA ILE A 120 -0.14 -20.44 -11.42
C ILE A 120 0.86 -19.34 -11.03
N SER A 121 1.11 -18.38 -11.93
CA SER A 121 2.08 -17.30 -11.77
C SER A 121 1.59 -16.22 -10.79
N THR A 122 1.42 -16.59 -9.51
CA THR A 122 1.08 -15.68 -8.40
C THR A 122 1.95 -15.95 -7.19
N CYS A 123 2.27 -14.90 -6.41
CA CYS A 123 3.02 -15.04 -5.16
C CYS A 123 2.25 -15.89 -4.15
N ALA A 124 0.93 -15.77 -4.10
CA ALA A 124 0.07 -16.55 -3.21
C ALA A 124 0.18 -18.05 -3.48
N ALA A 125 0.06 -18.47 -4.75
CA ALA A 125 0.17 -19.89 -5.13
C ALA A 125 1.56 -20.47 -4.84
N VAL A 126 2.62 -19.74 -5.18
CA VAL A 126 4.01 -20.16 -4.90
C VAL A 126 4.28 -20.21 -3.40
N ALA A 127 3.74 -19.28 -2.61
CA ALA A 127 3.92 -19.28 -1.16
C ALA A 127 3.25 -20.49 -0.48
N ALA A 128 2.13 -20.95 -1.01
CA ALA A 128 1.41 -22.13 -0.50
C ALA A 128 2.19 -23.44 -0.72
N LEU A 129 3.02 -23.51 -1.79
CA LEU A 129 3.82 -24.69 -2.08
C LEU A 129 5.16 -24.64 -1.31
N HIS A 130 5.29 -25.45 -0.27
CA HIS A 130 6.50 -25.57 0.57
C HIS A 130 7.13 -24.22 0.98
N ARG A 131 6.32 -23.22 1.22
CA ARG A 131 6.78 -21.85 1.53
C ARG A 131 7.67 -21.26 0.43
N GLY A 132 7.42 -21.60 -0.86
CA GLY A 132 8.06 -21.01 -2.03
C GLY A 132 9.30 -21.72 -2.54
N ALA A 133 9.68 -21.37 -3.77
CA ALA A 133 10.76 -22.01 -4.52
C ALA A 133 12.18 -21.67 -4.02
N ASP A 134 12.34 -20.56 -3.31
CA ASP A 134 13.61 -20.15 -2.71
C ASP A 134 13.84 -20.88 -1.37
N GLN A 135 15.08 -21.18 -1.01
CA GLN A 135 15.43 -21.73 0.31
C GLN A 135 15.15 -20.69 1.41
N CYS A 136 15.38 -19.42 1.14
CA CYS A 136 14.98 -18.34 2.03
C CYS A 136 13.45 -18.18 2.04
N THR A 137 12.81 -18.56 3.14
CA THR A 137 11.35 -18.49 3.31
C THR A 137 10.81 -17.07 3.46
N TYR A 138 11.69 -16.07 3.55
CA TYR A 138 11.37 -14.65 3.70
C TYR A 138 11.67 -13.84 2.43
N SER A 139 12.12 -14.49 1.34
CA SER A 139 12.49 -13.80 0.11
C SER A 139 11.27 -13.30 -0.67
N CYS A 140 11.48 -12.27 -1.48
CA CYS A 140 10.52 -11.86 -2.51
C CYS A 140 10.35 -12.99 -3.54
N LEU A 141 9.13 -13.41 -3.81
CA LEU A 141 8.85 -14.50 -4.76
C LEU A 141 8.93 -14.06 -6.23
N GLY A 142 8.69 -12.77 -6.50
CA GLY A 142 8.88 -12.19 -7.83
C GLY A 142 7.76 -12.43 -8.84
N PHE A 143 6.55 -12.85 -8.42
CA PHE A 143 5.41 -13.11 -9.33
C PHE A 143 4.44 -11.91 -9.47
N GLY A 144 4.66 -10.82 -8.74
CA GLY A 144 4.00 -9.53 -9.00
C GLY A 144 2.59 -9.35 -8.45
N ASP A 145 2.13 -10.11 -7.46
CA ASP A 145 0.81 -9.87 -6.84
C ASP A 145 0.71 -8.42 -6.30
N CYS A 146 1.81 -7.89 -5.75
CA CYS A 146 1.90 -6.50 -5.29
C CYS A 146 1.85 -5.48 -6.44
N VAL A 147 2.31 -5.84 -7.64
CA VAL A 147 2.23 -4.98 -8.84
C VAL A 147 0.79 -4.93 -9.33
N LYS A 148 0.11 -6.09 -9.41
CA LYS A 148 -1.28 -6.20 -9.89
C LYS A 148 -2.28 -5.39 -9.06
N VAL A 149 -2.04 -5.24 -7.75
CA VAL A 149 -2.94 -4.48 -6.85
C VAL A 149 -2.56 -3.00 -6.75
N CYS A 150 -1.54 -2.55 -7.46
CA CYS A 150 -1.10 -1.15 -7.42
C CYS A 150 -1.88 -0.31 -8.42
N SER A 151 -2.84 0.47 -7.94
CA SER A 151 -3.65 1.38 -8.77
C SER A 151 -2.89 2.65 -9.23
N PHE A 152 -1.59 2.78 -8.85
CA PHE A 152 -0.80 4.00 -9.10
C PHE A 152 0.48 3.71 -9.88
N ASP A 153 0.65 2.51 -10.44
CA ASP A 153 1.88 2.07 -11.14
C ASP A 153 3.18 2.30 -10.34
N GLY A 154 3.04 2.32 -9.00
CA GLY A 154 4.14 2.55 -8.07
C GLY A 154 5.06 1.33 -7.89
N LEU A 155 4.75 0.17 -8.49
CA LEU A 155 5.57 -1.04 -8.44
C LEU A 155 5.67 -1.69 -9.83
N TYR A 156 6.83 -2.29 -10.07
CA TYR A 156 7.09 -3.10 -11.27
C TYR A 156 8.02 -4.27 -10.91
N LEU A 157 8.08 -5.27 -11.78
CA LEU A 157 9.00 -6.40 -11.63
C LEU A 157 10.28 -6.15 -12.43
N ALA A 158 11.43 -6.31 -11.78
CA ALA A 158 12.72 -6.39 -12.45
C ALA A 158 13.68 -7.27 -11.63
N ASP A 159 14.55 -8.00 -12.30
CA ASP A 159 15.56 -8.88 -11.69
C ASP A 159 14.94 -9.90 -10.70
N GLY A 160 13.75 -10.40 -10.99
CA GLY A 160 13.04 -11.39 -10.16
C GLY A 160 12.54 -10.86 -8.82
N VAL A 161 12.41 -9.54 -8.64
CA VAL A 161 11.88 -8.89 -7.44
C VAL A 161 10.97 -7.72 -7.79
N ALA A 162 10.09 -7.36 -6.86
CA ALA A 162 9.33 -6.13 -6.97
C ALA A 162 10.24 -4.92 -6.74
N LYS A 163 10.19 -3.94 -7.62
CA LYS A 163 10.85 -2.64 -7.50
C LYS A 163 9.79 -1.58 -7.21
N VAL A 164 10.16 -0.59 -6.41
CA VAL A 164 9.25 0.51 -6.05
C VAL A 164 9.68 1.77 -6.79
N ASN A 165 8.76 2.34 -7.58
CA ASN A 165 8.92 3.68 -8.12
C ASN A 165 8.52 4.69 -7.04
N SER A 166 9.52 5.32 -6.42
CA SER A 166 9.29 6.24 -5.31
C SER A 166 8.68 7.59 -5.72
N GLN A 167 8.65 7.90 -7.02
CA GLN A 167 8.09 9.15 -7.54
C GLN A 167 6.56 9.11 -7.53
N VAL A 168 5.98 7.97 -7.93
CA VAL A 168 4.52 7.81 -8.06
C VAL A 168 3.88 7.06 -6.90
N CYS A 169 4.68 6.43 -6.02
CA CYS A 169 4.15 5.68 -4.88
C CYS A 169 3.46 6.62 -3.87
N THR A 170 2.16 6.42 -3.69
CA THR A 170 1.32 7.19 -2.76
C THR A 170 1.40 6.70 -1.31
N GLY A 171 1.95 5.50 -1.05
CA GLY A 171 1.98 4.90 0.28
C GLY A 171 0.66 4.29 0.76
N CYS A 172 -0.28 4.01 -0.12
CA CYS A 172 -1.61 3.49 0.23
C CYS A 172 -1.60 2.13 0.96
N GLY A 173 -0.53 1.34 0.85
CA GLY A 173 -0.35 0.07 1.58
C GLY A 173 -1.03 -1.15 0.97
N SER A 174 -1.79 -1.05 -0.12
CA SER A 174 -2.48 -2.20 -0.76
C SER A 174 -1.51 -3.32 -1.13
N CYS A 175 -0.33 -3.00 -1.66
CA CYS A 175 0.71 -3.96 -1.99
C CYS A 175 1.34 -4.63 -0.77
N VAL A 176 1.38 -3.96 0.38
CA VAL A 176 1.86 -4.54 1.66
C VAL A 176 0.89 -5.63 2.12
N LYS A 177 -0.42 -5.36 2.05
CA LYS A 177 -1.49 -6.33 2.37
C LYS A 177 -1.50 -7.52 1.41
N ALA A 178 -1.24 -7.28 0.12
CA ALA A 178 -1.23 -8.33 -0.92
C ALA A 178 0.02 -9.22 -0.89
N CYS A 179 1.07 -8.86 -0.16
CA CYS A 179 2.32 -9.62 -0.14
C CYS A 179 2.25 -10.80 0.83
N PRO A 180 2.19 -12.08 0.36
CA PRO A 180 2.09 -13.24 1.25
C PRO A 180 3.35 -13.48 2.08
N ARG A 181 4.45 -12.79 1.75
CA ARG A 181 5.75 -12.88 2.44
C ARG A 181 6.00 -11.73 3.42
N GLY A 182 5.18 -10.68 3.38
CA GLY A 182 5.41 -9.49 4.19
C GLY A 182 6.77 -8.82 3.94
N VAL A 183 7.28 -8.89 2.69
CA VAL A 183 8.56 -8.25 2.33
C VAL A 183 8.42 -6.78 1.98
N LEU A 184 7.20 -6.26 1.96
CA LEU A 184 6.93 -4.85 1.75
C LEU A 184 6.51 -4.21 3.07
N GLU A 185 7.01 -3.02 3.32
CA GLU A 185 6.63 -2.23 4.49
C GLU A 185 6.43 -0.76 4.11
N LEU A 186 5.64 -0.05 4.90
CA LEU A 186 5.49 1.39 4.78
C LEU A 186 6.55 2.08 5.64
N ILE A 187 7.29 3.00 5.04
CA ILE A 187 8.26 3.83 5.74
C ILE A 187 8.06 5.31 5.39
N PRO A 188 8.43 6.25 6.27
CA PRO A 188 8.38 7.67 5.94
C PRO A 188 9.11 8.01 4.64
N LYS A 189 8.53 8.91 3.82
CA LYS A 189 9.22 9.36 2.60
C LYS A 189 10.60 9.94 2.90
N ARG A 190 10.76 10.61 4.05
CA ARG A 190 12.01 11.21 4.51
C ARG A 190 12.92 10.27 5.33
N ALA A 191 12.61 8.97 5.43
CA ALA A 191 13.45 8.00 6.14
C ALA A 191 14.91 8.05 5.66
N LYS A 192 15.86 8.21 6.58
CA LYS A 192 17.31 8.34 6.29
C LYS A 192 17.95 7.01 5.86
N ILE A 193 17.44 5.90 6.41
CA ILE A 193 17.93 4.53 6.18
C ILE A 193 16.76 3.55 6.02
N ALA A 194 17.03 2.39 5.41
CA ALA A 194 16.07 1.29 5.34
C ALA A 194 16.82 -0.06 5.32
N ILE A 195 16.18 -1.12 5.85
CA ILE A 195 16.74 -2.47 5.92
C ILE A 195 16.16 -3.34 4.80
N SER A 196 17.01 -3.86 3.93
CA SER A 196 16.63 -4.69 2.78
C SER A 196 16.68 -6.18 3.09
N CYS A 197 16.21 -6.58 4.27
CA CYS A 197 16.07 -7.99 4.62
C CYS A 197 14.94 -8.17 5.65
N SER A 198 14.13 -9.21 5.46
CA SER A 198 13.02 -9.57 6.34
C SER A 198 13.23 -10.93 7.04
N THR A 199 14.41 -11.56 6.87
CA THR A 199 14.68 -12.87 7.49
C THR A 199 14.58 -12.83 9.01
N GLN A 200 14.13 -13.92 9.58
CA GLN A 200 14.12 -14.19 11.03
C GLN A 200 15.14 -15.28 11.40
N ASP A 201 15.78 -15.89 10.40
CA ASP A 201 16.87 -16.83 10.59
C ASP A 201 18.15 -16.10 11.01
N LYS A 202 19.09 -16.82 11.67
CA LYS A 202 20.28 -16.23 12.28
C LYS A 202 21.57 -16.89 11.76
N GLY A 203 22.64 -16.12 11.76
CA GLY A 203 24.00 -16.60 11.57
C GLY A 203 24.19 -17.47 10.34
N LYS A 204 24.70 -18.70 10.54
CA LYS A 204 25.03 -19.64 9.48
C LYS A 204 23.85 -20.04 8.61
N ALA A 205 22.68 -20.24 9.21
CA ALA A 205 21.46 -20.62 8.48
C ALA A 205 21.11 -19.61 7.35
N VAL A 206 21.34 -18.33 7.59
CA VAL A 206 21.17 -17.30 6.55
C VAL A 206 22.30 -17.35 5.51
N MET A 207 23.54 -17.49 5.96
CA MET A 207 24.70 -17.49 5.06
C MET A 207 24.66 -18.65 4.08
N ASP A 208 24.18 -19.81 4.51
CA ASP A 208 24.08 -21.01 3.68
C ASP A 208 23.03 -20.86 2.55
N VAL A 209 22.01 -20.03 2.73
CA VAL A 209 20.90 -19.88 1.76
C VAL A 209 20.88 -18.56 0.99
N CYS A 210 21.50 -17.50 1.53
CA CYS A 210 21.44 -16.16 0.95
C CYS A 210 22.75 -15.40 1.12
N SER A 211 23.36 -14.95 0.01
CA SER A 211 24.62 -14.23 0.04
C SER A 211 24.51 -12.80 0.59
N VAL A 212 23.31 -12.21 0.61
CA VAL A 212 23.03 -10.83 1.06
C VAL A 212 22.07 -10.77 2.26
N GLY A 213 21.79 -11.89 2.93
CA GLY A 213 20.86 -11.93 4.05
C GLY A 213 21.40 -11.31 5.34
N CYS A 214 20.50 -10.80 6.20
CA CYS A 214 20.82 -10.32 7.54
C CYS A 214 21.18 -11.49 8.47
N ILE A 215 22.36 -11.53 9.04
CA ILE A 215 22.79 -12.59 9.98
C ILE A 215 22.44 -12.32 11.43
N HIS A 216 21.68 -11.27 11.73
CA HIS A 216 21.27 -10.85 13.08
C HIS A 216 22.43 -10.66 14.07
N CYS A 217 23.55 -10.10 13.59
CA CYS A 217 24.74 -9.82 14.43
C CYS A 217 24.55 -8.66 15.44
N SER A 218 23.41 -7.97 15.40
CA SER A 218 23.02 -6.84 16.26
C SER A 218 24.00 -5.65 16.25
N LYS A 219 24.98 -5.61 15.32
CA LYS A 219 25.96 -4.52 15.25
C LYS A 219 25.28 -3.17 14.98
N CYS A 220 24.27 -3.14 14.09
CA CYS A 220 23.49 -1.92 13.79
C CYS A 220 22.74 -1.38 15.01
N VAL A 221 22.22 -2.27 15.87
CA VAL A 221 21.55 -1.90 17.12
C VAL A 221 22.51 -1.22 18.08
N LYS A 222 23.72 -1.82 18.25
CA LYS A 222 24.77 -1.30 19.15
C LYS A 222 25.38 0.01 18.66
N LEU A 223 25.48 0.18 17.35
CA LEU A 223 26.09 1.38 16.73
C LEU A 223 25.13 2.56 16.63
N CYS A 224 23.82 2.37 16.79
CA CYS A 224 22.83 3.43 16.60
C CYS A 224 22.82 4.41 17.80
N PRO A 225 23.31 5.66 17.65
CA PRO A 225 23.29 6.62 18.75
C PRO A 225 21.88 7.07 19.13
N ALA A 226 20.97 7.09 18.15
CA ALA A 226 19.55 7.40 18.36
C ALA A 226 18.75 6.26 19.02
N LYS A 227 19.36 5.07 19.22
CA LYS A 227 18.70 3.84 19.68
C LYS A 227 17.43 3.48 18.87
N ALA A 228 17.37 3.98 17.64
CA ALA A 228 16.23 3.81 16.72
C ALA A 228 16.16 2.42 16.08
N ILE A 229 17.15 1.57 16.25
CA ILE A 229 17.17 0.21 15.71
C ILE A 229 17.07 -0.77 16.87
N SER A 230 16.07 -1.64 16.79
CA SER A 230 15.82 -2.65 17.82
C SER A 230 15.56 -4.02 17.20
N MET A 231 15.65 -5.05 18.03
CA MET A 231 15.16 -6.37 17.70
C MET A 231 13.77 -6.57 18.29
N GLN A 232 12.79 -6.83 17.44
CA GLN A 232 11.44 -7.21 17.85
C GLN A 232 11.24 -8.70 17.52
N GLY A 233 11.31 -9.56 18.54
CA GLY A 233 11.45 -10.99 18.33
C GLY A 233 12.72 -11.30 17.50
N ASP A 234 12.54 -12.03 16.41
CA ASP A 234 13.63 -12.38 15.50
C ASP A 234 13.71 -11.46 14.26
N LYS A 235 13.17 -10.24 14.36
CA LYS A 235 13.21 -9.25 13.26
C LYS A 235 13.90 -7.97 13.71
N ILE A 236 14.79 -7.43 12.87
CA ILE A 236 15.36 -6.11 13.08
C ILE A 236 14.39 -5.06 12.54
N VAL A 237 14.04 -4.08 13.39
CA VAL A 237 13.10 -3.01 13.09
C VAL A 237 13.75 -1.66 13.30
N ILE A 238 13.39 -0.68 12.49
CA ILE A 238 13.80 0.72 12.65
C ILE A 238 12.59 1.52 13.12
N ASP A 239 12.73 2.20 14.24
CA ASP A 239 11.87 3.34 14.56
C ASP A 239 12.33 4.53 13.73
N HIS A 240 11.63 4.76 12.62
CA HIS A 240 11.98 5.83 11.70
C HIS A 240 11.78 7.22 12.32
N MET A 241 10.82 7.38 13.24
CA MET A 241 10.58 8.68 13.89
C MET A 241 11.71 9.00 14.86
N ALA A 242 12.12 8.04 15.69
CA ALA A 242 13.30 8.20 16.55
C ALA A 242 14.58 8.48 15.74
N CYS A 243 14.74 7.82 14.58
CA CYS A 243 15.87 8.06 13.68
C CYS A 243 15.85 9.45 13.04
N LEU A 244 14.66 9.95 12.66
CA LEU A 244 14.49 11.25 12.04
C LEU A 244 14.68 12.41 13.02
N ASN A 245 14.15 12.26 14.24
CA ASN A 245 14.17 13.26 15.28
C ASN A 245 15.50 13.32 16.05
N TYR A 246 16.47 12.44 15.72
CA TYR A 246 17.79 12.52 16.32
C TYR A 246 18.54 13.75 15.78
N GLU A 247 18.84 14.68 16.68
CA GLU A 247 19.48 15.97 16.36
C GLU A 247 21.00 15.85 16.14
N GLY A 248 21.63 14.79 16.70
CA GLY A 248 23.06 14.56 16.55
C GLY A 248 23.42 14.06 15.13
N ASP A 249 24.65 14.37 14.70
CA ASP A 249 25.19 13.78 13.49
C ASP A 249 25.58 12.32 13.74
N CYS A 250 24.82 11.38 13.19
CA CYS A 250 25.12 9.96 13.31
C CYS A 250 25.85 9.40 12.08
N ASP A 251 26.08 10.22 11.03
CA ASP A 251 26.72 9.82 9.75
C ASP A 251 26.25 8.43 9.25
N GLN A 252 25.09 8.01 9.67
CA GLN A 252 24.47 6.71 9.34
C GLN A 252 25.42 5.52 9.62
N VAL A 253 26.08 5.53 10.77
CA VAL A 253 27.06 4.51 11.20
C VAL A 253 26.51 3.08 11.17
N CYS A 254 25.18 2.91 11.36
CA CYS A 254 24.49 1.63 11.26
C CYS A 254 24.59 1.04 9.84
N ALA A 255 24.50 1.87 8.81
CA ALA A 255 24.65 1.44 7.42
C ALA A 255 26.12 1.15 7.08
N LYS A 256 27.04 2.04 7.47
CA LYS A 256 28.49 1.84 7.30
C LYS A 256 29.01 0.60 8.03
N GLY A 257 28.49 0.35 9.23
CA GLY A 257 28.92 -0.76 10.08
C GLY A 257 28.29 -2.11 9.78
N CYS A 258 27.34 -2.18 8.84
CA CYS A 258 26.65 -3.44 8.52
C CYS A 258 27.55 -4.38 7.70
N PRO A 259 27.97 -5.56 8.24
CA PRO A 259 28.88 -6.47 7.54
C PRO A 259 28.26 -7.12 6.29
N ARG A 260 26.93 -7.08 6.17
CA ARG A 260 26.19 -7.63 5.03
C ARG A 260 25.69 -6.56 4.05
N GLY A 261 25.93 -5.27 4.34
CA GLY A 261 25.53 -4.17 3.49
C GLY A 261 24.02 -4.00 3.26
N ILE A 262 23.17 -4.61 4.11
CA ILE A 262 21.72 -4.64 3.91
C ILE A 262 20.98 -3.41 4.46
N ILE A 263 21.70 -2.48 5.05
CA ILE A 263 21.13 -1.20 5.49
C ILE A 263 21.52 -0.15 4.45
N HIS A 264 20.55 0.25 3.66
CA HIS A 264 20.77 1.22 2.61
C HIS A 264 20.58 2.64 3.11
N ARG A 265 21.54 3.49 2.76
CA ARG A 265 21.39 4.94 2.88
C ARG A 265 20.38 5.42 1.86
N ARG A 266 19.56 6.35 2.26
CA ARG A 266 18.58 6.95 1.39
C ARG A 266 18.88 8.43 1.25
N HIS A 267 19.16 8.87 0.04
CA HIS A 267 19.24 10.28 -0.27
C HIS A 267 17.83 10.85 -0.30
N VAL A 268 17.48 11.61 0.72
CA VAL A 268 16.27 12.41 0.71
C VAL A 268 16.60 13.67 -0.10
N SER A 269 16.18 13.73 -1.36
CA SER A 269 16.25 14.99 -2.09
C SER A 269 15.38 16.00 -1.33
N LYS A 270 15.93 17.15 -1.03
CA LYS A 270 15.25 18.30 -0.41
C LYS A 270 14.26 18.95 -1.40
N SER A 271 13.57 18.21 -2.21
CA SER A 271 12.61 18.78 -3.13
C SER A 271 11.26 18.12 -2.99
N ALA A 272 10.33 19.00 -2.86
CA ALA A 272 8.96 18.97 -3.30
C ALA A 272 7.92 18.87 -2.20
N ALA A 273 7.43 20.02 -1.83
CA ALA A 273 5.98 20.23 -1.84
C ALA A 273 5.44 19.57 -3.14
N ALA A 274 4.48 18.66 -3.00
CA ALA A 274 3.92 17.96 -4.13
C ALA A 274 3.28 18.94 -5.12
N PRO A 275 3.58 18.86 -6.44
CA PRO A 275 2.70 19.48 -7.42
C PRO A 275 1.37 18.71 -7.40
N ALA A 276 0.27 19.47 -7.43
CA ALA A 276 -1.06 18.91 -7.58
C ALA A 276 -1.09 17.99 -8.81
N ALA A 277 -1.54 16.76 -8.61
CA ALA A 277 -1.72 15.82 -9.69
C ALA A 277 -2.88 16.31 -10.57
N GLU A 278 -2.57 16.77 -11.78
CA GLU A 278 -3.55 16.85 -12.86
C GLU A 278 -3.99 15.42 -13.19
N ALA A 279 -5.29 15.19 -13.10
CA ALA A 279 -5.91 13.92 -13.47
C ALA A 279 -5.68 13.64 -14.96
N PRO A 280 -5.24 12.43 -15.37
CA PRO A 280 -5.18 12.08 -16.78
C PRO A 280 -6.59 12.01 -17.35
N ALA A 281 -6.83 12.74 -18.43
CA ALA A 281 -8.05 12.68 -19.22
C ALA A 281 -8.26 11.22 -19.69
N GLN A 282 -9.43 10.65 -19.39
CA GLN A 282 -9.85 9.35 -19.89
C GLN A 282 -10.16 9.49 -21.37
N GLU A 283 -9.29 8.99 -22.21
CA GLU A 283 -9.54 8.80 -23.64
C GLU A 283 -10.42 7.55 -23.82
N ASN A 284 -11.68 7.81 -24.10
CA ASN A 284 -12.73 6.82 -24.29
C ASN A 284 -12.60 6.26 -25.73
N SER A 285 -11.85 5.17 -25.91
CA SER A 285 -11.84 4.43 -27.18
C SER A 285 -12.81 3.26 -27.09
N GLN A 286 -14.04 3.48 -27.58
CA GLN A 286 -14.94 2.41 -28.00
C GLN A 286 -14.39 1.75 -29.28
N PRO A 287 -14.33 0.43 -29.38
CA PRO A 287 -14.23 -0.23 -30.67
C PRO A 287 -15.61 -0.36 -31.27
N ALA A 288 -15.72 0.10 -32.53
CA ALA A 288 -16.86 -0.15 -33.39
C ALA A 288 -16.78 -1.57 -33.98
N ALA A 289 -17.99 -2.12 -34.22
CA ALA A 289 -18.42 -3.31 -34.96
C ALA A 289 -18.66 -4.57 -34.16
#